data_70fff6180788ad040e189c9f0f6190d4
#
_entry.id   70fff6180788ad040e189c9f0f6190d4
#
_cell.length_a   1.000
_cell.length_b   1.000
_cell.length_c   1.000
_cell.angle_alpha   90.00
_cell.angle_beta   90.00
_cell.angle_gamma   90.00
#
_symmetry.space_group_name_H-M   'P 1'
#
loop_
_entity.id
_entity.type
_entity.pdbx_description
1 polymer ?
#
loop_
_entity_poly.entity_id
_entity_poly.type
_entity_poly.pdbx_seq_one_letter_code
_entity_poly.pdbx_strand_id
1 'polypeptide(L)'
;GHTNGLSLVDINTPSLEAATVGYKMHCDIATDFNTGWQMGDVKRALLSSTDDTDLNGTELVTNGNFTSNNVNGWTERETGGSFTASNAEATLTYSSGVASWRQDIAITSGKAYHLSFTVVSTTTSSIQFYYNHGSGDLGVSMTGSAGKFSATFVAASNSVRIFPRIFASGNMVLDNISLREA
;
A
#
# COMPACT_ATOMS: atom_id res chain seq x y z
N GLY A 1 30.02 -33.02 -5.63
CA GLY A 1 28.82 -33.37 -6.33
C GLY A 1 27.97 -32.15 -6.52
N HIS A 2 27.78 -31.70 -7.76
CA HIS A 2 26.90 -30.57 -8.06
C HIS A 2 25.46 -31.04 -7.88
N THR A 3 24.74 -30.41 -7.01
CA THR A 3 23.28 -30.56 -6.92
C THR A 3 22.66 -29.78 -8.09
N ASN A 4 21.93 -30.48 -8.97
CA ASN A 4 21.12 -29.84 -10.01
C ASN A 4 20.06 -29.00 -9.35
N GLY A 5 20.18 -27.69 -9.44
CA GLY A 5 19.20 -26.77 -8.85
C GLY A 5 19.61 -25.32 -8.98
N LEU A 6 18.63 -24.46 -8.80
CA LEU A 6 18.81 -23.00 -8.67
C LEU A 6 19.49 -22.74 -7.32
N SER A 7 20.70 -22.21 -7.31
CA SER A 7 21.33 -21.74 -6.08
C SER A 7 21.30 -20.22 -6.02
N LEU A 8 20.67 -19.70 -4.97
CA LEU A 8 20.66 -18.29 -4.65
C LEU A 8 21.89 -17.99 -3.78
N VAL A 9 22.81 -17.20 -4.30
CA VAL A 9 23.99 -16.76 -3.55
C VAL A 9 23.81 -15.31 -3.18
N ASP A 10 23.72 -15.04 -1.90
CA ASP A 10 23.84 -13.68 -1.37
C ASP A 10 25.31 -13.27 -1.48
N ILE A 11 25.61 -12.41 -2.45
CA ILE A 11 26.95 -11.81 -2.56
C ILE A 11 26.94 -10.51 -1.78
N ASN A 12 27.25 -10.62 -0.51
CA ASN A 12 27.56 -9.49 0.33
C ASN A 12 28.96 -8.95 -0.05
N THR A 13 29.04 -8.17 -1.14
CA THR A 13 30.31 -7.53 -1.52
C THR A 13 30.38 -6.16 -0.87
N PRO A 14 31.46 -5.89 -0.08
CA PRO A 14 31.66 -4.59 0.59
C PRO A 14 31.80 -3.39 -0.36
N SER A 15 31.95 -3.64 -1.65
CA SER A 15 32.10 -2.60 -2.67
C SER A 15 30.80 -2.20 -3.35
N LEU A 16 29.67 -2.74 -2.96
CA LEU A 16 28.35 -2.26 -3.36
C LEU A 16 27.89 -1.23 -2.34
N GLU A 17 28.61 -0.12 -2.31
CA GLU A 17 28.18 1.04 -1.57
C GLU A 17 26.73 1.35 -1.94
N ALA A 18 25.89 1.22 -0.92
CA ALA A 18 24.67 1.96 -0.73
C ALA A 18 23.93 2.36 -2.01
N ALA A 19 23.54 1.40 -2.82
CA ALA A 19 22.25 1.58 -3.44
C ALA A 19 21.28 1.57 -2.26
N THR A 20 20.81 2.70 -1.87
CA THR A 20 20.02 2.95 -0.67
C THR A 20 18.75 2.10 -0.61
N VAL A 21 18.48 1.33 -1.64
CA VAL A 21 17.29 0.48 -1.77
C VAL A 21 17.57 -0.61 -2.82
N GLY A 22 17.63 -1.85 -2.43
CA GLY A 22 17.60 -2.99 -3.34
C GLY A 22 18.57 -4.11 -2.95
N TYR A 23 18.03 -5.28 -2.72
CA TYR A 23 18.84 -6.50 -2.61
C TYR A 23 19.22 -6.97 -4.02
N LYS A 24 20.50 -7.21 -4.27
CA LYS A 24 20.94 -7.84 -5.52
C LYS A 24 20.96 -9.34 -5.32
N MET A 25 20.12 -10.04 -6.05
CA MET A 25 20.19 -11.50 -6.13
C MET A 25 21.04 -11.92 -7.33
N HIS A 26 21.99 -12.80 -7.12
CA HIS A 26 22.66 -13.52 -8.18
C HIS A 26 22.05 -14.92 -8.28
N CYS A 27 21.57 -15.24 -9.46
CA CYS A 27 21.07 -16.57 -9.77
C CYS A 27 22.12 -17.28 -10.62
N ASP A 28 22.74 -18.32 -10.09
CA ASP A 28 23.62 -19.20 -10.84
C ASP A 28 22.82 -20.41 -11.30
N ILE A 29 22.69 -20.55 -12.62
CA ILE A 29 22.00 -21.70 -13.22
C ILE A 29 23.05 -22.71 -13.63
N ALA A 30 23.17 -23.76 -12.82
CA ALA A 30 24.15 -24.84 -13.05
C ALA A 30 23.71 -25.89 -14.11
N THR A 31 22.62 -25.64 -14.84
CA THR A 31 22.11 -26.54 -15.87
C THR A 31 21.60 -25.77 -17.08
N ASP A 32 21.93 -26.22 -18.26
CA ASP A 32 21.46 -25.73 -19.55
C ASP A 32 20.14 -26.39 -20.01
N PHE A 33 19.58 -27.29 -19.17
CA PHE A 33 18.45 -28.09 -19.55
C PHE A 33 17.17 -27.24 -19.74
N ASN A 34 16.90 -26.93 -21.00
CA ASN A 34 15.64 -26.33 -21.49
C ASN A 34 15.25 -24.93 -20.93
N THR A 35 16.21 -24.16 -20.42
CA THR A 35 15.94 -22.81 -19.91
C THR A 35 16.37 -21.69 -20.86
N GLY A 36 17.05 -22.02 -21.97
CA GLY A 36 17.71 -21.04 -22.83
C GLY A 36 18.93 -20.35 -22.20
N TRP A 37 19.41 -20.89 -21.07
CA TRP A 37 20.58 -20.42 -20.33
C TRP A 37 21.69 -21.45 -20.45
N GLN A 38 22.92 -20.98 -20.60
CA GLN A 38 24.09 -21.84 -20.64
C GLN A 38 24.71 -22.00 -19.24
N MET A 39 25.41 -23.11 -19.03
CA MET A 39 26.12 -23.35 -17.77
C MET A 39 27.16 -22.24 -17.53
N GLY A 40 27.06 -21.59 -16.37
CA GLY A 40 27.92 -20.46 -16.02
C GLY A 40 27.34 -19.08 -16.34
N ASP A 41 26.15 -18.97 -16.93
CA ASP A 41 25.49 -17.72 -17.12
C ASP A 41 25.10 -17.09 -15.75
N VAL A 42 25.61 -15.91 -15.49
CA VAL A 42 25.26 -15.12 -14.30
C VAL A 42 24.43 -13.92 -14.74
N LYS A 43 23.18 -13.88 -14.30
CA LYS A 43 22.31 -12.72 -14.53
C LYS A 43 21.94 -12.04 -13.22
N ARG A 44 21.89 -10.72 -13.26
CA ARG A 44 21.48 -9.92 -12.11
C ARG A 44 19.97 -9.71 -12.14
N ALA A 45 19.28 -10.15 -11.09
CA ALA A 45 17.93 -9.75 -10.81
C ALA A 45 17.96 -8.64 -9.75
N LEU A 46 17.33 -7.50 -10.05
CA LEU A 46 17.06 -6.45 -9.06
C LEU A 46 15.68 -6.72 -8.48
N LEU A 47 15.63 -7.03 -7.19
CA LEU A 47 14.39 -7.03 -6.43
C LEU A 47 14.32 -5.68 -5.72
N SER A 48 13.42 -4.81 -6.16
CA SER A 48 13.07 -3.60 -5.44
C SER A 48 11.93 -3.92 -4.49
N SER A 49 12.19 -3.86 -3.20
CA SER A 49 11.16 -4.05 -2.17
C SER A 49 10.34 -2.79 -1.88
N THR A 50 10.67 -1.68 -2.55
CA THR A 50 10.05 -0.36 -2.34
C THR A 50 9.43 0.21 -3.60
N ASP A 51 9.48 -0.53 -4.71
CA ASP A 51 8.86 -0.11 -5.96
C ASP A 51 7.40 -0.58 -5.95
N ASP A 52 6.48 0.36 -5.82
CA ASP A 52 5.05 0.14 -5.93
C ASP A 52 4.58 0.05 -7.40
N THR A 53 5.51 0.17 -8.35
CA THR A 53 5.24 0.03 -9.79
C THR A 53 5.04 -1.43 -10.21
N ASP A 54 5.44 -2.40 -9.37
CA ASP A 54 5.20 -3.83 -9.60
C ASP A 54 3.75 -4.26 -9.33
N LEU A 55 2.92 -3.37 -8.78
CA LEU A 55 1.49 -3.57 -8.70
C LEU A 55 0.87 -3.41 -10.10
N ASN A 56 0.60 -4.53 -10.76
CA ASN A 56 0.07 -4.56 -12.13
C ASN A 56 -1.38 -4.06 -12.25
N GLY A 57 -2.05 -3.82 -11.13
CA GLY A 57 -3.43 -3.38 -11.08
C GLY A 57 -3.59 -1.89 -11.37
N THR A 58 -4.65 -1.55 -12.11
CA THR A 58 -5.12 -0.16 -12.27
C THR A 58 -5.45 0.44 -10.90
N GLU A 59 -5.21 1.75 -10.71
CA GLU A 59 -5.68 2.46 -9.53
C GLU A 59 -7.20 2.42 -9.44
N LEU A 60 -7.73 1.97 -8.30
CA LEU A 60 -9.15 1.81 -8.05
C LEU A 60 -9.73 2.91 -7.16
N VAL A 61 -8.89 3.63 -6.40
CA VAL A 61 -9.33 4.77 -5.58
C VAL A 61 -9.57 5.97 -6.47
N THR A 62 -10.75 6.55 -6.37
CA THR A 62 -11.06 7.81 -7.02
C THR A 62 -10.56 8.96 -6.15
N ASN A 63 -9.77 9.86 -6.74
CA ASN A 63 -9.28 11.06 -6.08
C ASN A 63 -8.55 10.78 -4.75
N GLY A 64 -7.68 9.77 -4.74
CA GLY A 64 -6.89 9.42 -3.55
C GLY A 64 -5.67 10.32 -3.33
N ASN A 65 -5.26 11.09 -4.36
CA ASN A 65 -4.16 12.06 -4.32
C ASN A 65 -4.62 13.51 -4.16
N PHE A 66 -5.93 13.75 -4.10
CA PHE A 66 -6.58 15.05 -3.86
C PHE A 66 -6.08 16.24 -4.70
N THR A 67 -5.45 16.00 -5.86
CA THR A 67 -4.83 17.05 -6.71
C THR A 67 -5.79 18.11 -7.20
N SER A 68 -7.09 17.81 -7.24
CA SER A 68 -8.15 18.78 -7.58
C SER A 68 -8.62 19.61 -6.39
N ASN A 69 -7.99 19.52 -5.23
CA ASN A 69 -8.36 20.23 -3.99
C ASN A 69 -9.85 20.04 -3.61
N ASN A 70 -10.37 18.85 -3.83
CA ASN A 70 -11.73 18.47 -3.44
C ASN A 70 -11.75 17.01 -2.95
N VAL A 71 -12.86 16.61 -2.35
CA VAL A 71 -13.08 15.27 -1.82
C VAL A 71 -14.11 14.47 -2.65
N ASN A 72 -14.24 14.78 -3.94
CA ASN A 72 -15.13 14.07 -4.85
C ASN A 72 -14.79 12.57 -4.86
N GLY A 73 -15.83 11.73 -4.86
CA GLY A 73 -15.69 10.29 -4.73
C GLY A 73 -15.70 9.77 -3.29
N TRP A 74 -15.56 10.65 -2.31
CA TRP A 74 -15.66 10.33 -0.90
C TRP A 74 -17.00 10.75 -0.33
N THR A 75 -17.62 9.90 0.48
CA THR A 75 -18.93 10.16 1.12
C THR A 75 -18.81 10.06 2.62
N GLU A 76 -19.55 10.89 3.33
CA GLU A 76 -19.61 10.85 4.78
C GLU A 76 -20.15 9.51 5.26
N ARG A 77 -19.48 8.92 6.25
CA ARG A 77 -19.92 7.70 6.92
C ARG A 77 -20.40 7.98 8.33
N GLU A 78 -19.70 8.81 9.06
CA GLU A 78 -20.01 9.23 10.44
C GLU A 78 -19.86 10.74 10.56
N THR A 79 -20.89 11.38 11.11
CA THR A 79 -21.12 12.84 11.04
C THR A 79 -20.33 13.66 12.07
N GLY A 80 -19.35 13.04 12.72
CA GLY A 80 -18.60 13.66 13.83
C GLY A 80 -17.50 14.63 13.41
N GLY A 81 -17.50 15.13 12.17
CA GLY A 81 -16.46 16.05 11.73
C GLY A 81 -16.63 16.55 10.30
N SER A 82 -15.52 16.93 9.69
CA SER A 82 -15.48 17.40 8.29
C SER A 82 -14.31 16.76 7.55
N PHE A 83 -14.47 16.60 6.23
CA PHE A 83 -13.41 16.15 5.33
C PHE A 83 -13.28 17.15 4.19
N THR A 84 -12.14 17.77 4.08
CA THR A 84 -11.86 18.84 3.11
C THR A 84 -10.52 18.58 2.44
N ALA A 85 -10.32 19.11 1.23
CA ALA A 85 -9.04 18.99 0.55
C ALA A 85 -8.49 20.36 0.14
N SER A 86 -7.18 20.53 0.31
CA SER A 86 -6.42 21.70 -0.12
C SER A 86 -4.94 21.30 -0.31
N ASN A 87 -4.23 21.98 -1.20
CA ASN A 87 -2.82 21.71 -1.50
C ASN A 87 -2.53 20.26 -1.89
N ALA A 88 -3.47 19.62 -2.60
CA ALA A 88 -3.43 18.21 -2.96
C ALA A 88 -3.39 17.25 -1.77
N GLU A 89 -3.90 17.61 -0.62
CA GLU A 89 -4.02 16.79 0.58
C GLU A 89 -5.45 16.87 1.12
N ALA A 90 -5.92 15.82 1.81
CA ALA A 90 -7.22 15.81 2.47
C ALA A 90 -7.09 15.86 3.98
N THR A 91 -7.87 16.70 4.61
CA THR A 91 -7.90 16.85 6.07
C THR A 91 -9.22 16.33 6.63
N LEU A 92 -9.14 15.30 7.47
CA LEU A 92 -10.24 14.84 8.32
C LEU A 92 -10.13 15.51 9.67
N THR A 93 -11.16 16.28 10.03
CA THR A 93 -11.20 17.05 11.28
C THR A 93 -12.33 16.53 12.16
N TYR A 94 -12.02 16.29 13.44
CA TYR A 94 -12.99 15.90 14.45
C TYR A 94 -13.78 17.11 14.97
N SER A 95 -15.10 16.94 15.15
CA SER A 95 -15.95 17.89 15.87
C SER A 95 -16.66 17.24 17.07
N SER A 96 -17.16 16.01 16.91
CA SER A 96 -17.84 15.28 17.99
C SER A 96 -17.96 13.78 17.65
N GLY A 97 -18.05 12.91 18.65
CA GLY A 97 -18.31 11.47 18.43
C GLY A 97 -17.22 10.77 17.59
N VAL A 98 -17.51 10.45 16.36
CA VAL A 98 -16.58 9.85 15.39
C VAL A 98 -16.75 10.56 14.05
N ALA A 99 -15.63 10.96 13.44
CA ALA A 99 -15.61 11.48 12.08
C ALA A 99 -15.03 10.42 11.13
N SER A 100 -15.72 10.18 10.01
CA SER A 100 -15.28 9.22 9.02
C SER A 100 -15.88 9.52 7.64
N TRP A 101 -15.06 9.38 6.61
CA TRP A 101 -15.45 9.39 5.20
C TRP A 101 -15.06 8.08 4.54
N ARG A 102 -15.81 7.65 3.54
CA ARG A 102 -15.61 6.36 2.89
C ARG A 102 -15.64 6.44 1.37
N GLN A 103 -15.02 5.46 0.76
CA GLN A 103 -15.22 5.11 -0.64
C GLN A 103 -15.56 3.62 -0.73
N ASP A 104 -16.64 3.31 -1.46
CA ASP A 104 -17.03 1.92 -1.79
C ASP A 104 -16.49 1.62 -3.21
N ILE A 105 -15.65 0.60 -3.35
CA ILE A 105 -14.89 0.29 -4.55
C ILE A 105 -15.24 -1.12 -5.01
N ALA A 106 -15.56 -1.28 -6.31
CA ALA A 106 -15.75 -2.59 -6.91
C ALA A 106 -14.41 -3.32 -7.06
N ILE A 107 -14.36 -4.56 -6.58
CA ILE A 107 -13.20 -5.46 -6.67
C ILE A 107 -13.68 -6.87 -7.06
N THR A 108 -12.76 -7.79 -7.26
CA THR A 108 -13.09 -9.20 -7.60
C THR A 108 -12.78 -10.10 -6.41
N SER A 109 -13.78 -10.85 -5.94
CA SER A 109 -13.59 -11.83 -4.87
C SER A 109 -12.53 -12.87 -5.24
N GLY A 110 -11.69 -13.24 -4.27
CA GLY A 110 -10.59 -14.19 -4.42
C GLY A 110 -9.30 -13.58 -4.97
N LYS A 111 -9.30 -12.33 -5.44
CA LYS A 111 -8.09 -11.61 -5.86
C LYS A 111 -7.40 -10.95 -4.68
N ALA A 112 -6.08 -10.82 -4.78
CA ALA A 112 -5.28 -10.08 -3.82
C ALA A 112 -5.26 -8.58 -4.17
N TYR A 113 -5.29 -7.72 -3.14
CA TYR A 113 -5.25 -6.27 -3.29
C TYR A 113 -4.28 -5.67 -2.29
N HIS A 114 -3.63 -4.60 -2.72
CA HIS A 114 -2.76 -3.78 -1.89
C HIS A 114 -3.39 -2.41 -1.67
N LEU A 115 -3.67 -2.08 -0.42
CA LEU A 115 -4.11 -0.76 0.04
C LEU A 115 -2.91 -0.03 0.63
N SER A 116 -2.65 1.20 0.20
CA SER A 116 -1.63 2.06 0.79
C SER A 116 -2.13 3.50 0.93
N PHE A 117 -1.56 4.24 1.86
CA PHE A 117 -1.86 5.66 2.07
C PHE A 117 -0.76 6.33 2.89
N THR A 118 -0.72 7.65 2.85
CA THR A 118 0.17 8.47 3.66
C THR A 118 -0.64 9.29 4.66
N VAL A 119 -0.30 9.22 5.94
CA VAL A 119 -0.66 10.23 6.94
C VAL A 119 0.43 11.29 6.90
N VAL A 120 0.13 12.44 6.32
CA VAL A 120 1.08 13.55 6.16
C VAL A 120 1.35 14.19 7.52
N SER A 121 0.28 14.42 8.28
CA SER A 121 0.35 14.93 9.65
C SER A 121 -0.89 14.55 10.45
N THR A 122 -0.77 14.60 11.76
CA THR A 122 -1.91 14.46 12.67
C THR A 122 -1.66 15.22 13.96
N THR A 123 -2.74 15.74 14.57
CA THR A 123 -2.69 16.41 15.88
C THR A 123 -3.21 15.51 17.00
N THR A 124 -3.59 14.27 16.70
CA THR A 124 -4.06 13.27 17.68
C THR A 124 -3.59 11.88 17.29
N SER A 125 -3.34 11.02 18.28
CA SER A 125 -3.05 9.60 18.06
C SER A 125 -4.31 8.73 17.88
N SER A 126 -5.51 9.29 18.13
CA SER A 126 -6.79 8.60 18.02
C SER A 126 -7.31 8.57 16.58
N ILE A 127 -6.46 8.10 15.67
CA ILE A 127 -6.73 7.95 14.24
C ILE A 127 -6.62 6.48 13.84
N GLN A 128 -7.40 6.08 12.85
CA GLN A 128 -7.33 4.75 12.24
C GLN A 128 -7.78 4.81 10.78
N PHE A 129 -7.19 3.98 9.95
CA PHE A 129 -7.68 3.69 8.60
C PHE A 129 -8.21 2.26 8.57
N TYR A 130 -9.42 2.08 8.06
CA TYR A 130 -10.10 0.80 7.95
C TYR A 130 -10.35 0.41 6.51
N TYR A 131 -10.48 -0.89 6.28
CA TYR A 131 -11.05 -1.47 5.07
C TYR A 131 -12.00 -2.60 5.42
N ASN A 132 -13.00 -2.83 4.57
CA ASN A 132 -13.99 -3.91 4.74
C ASN A 132 -14.29 -4.52 3.38
N HIS A 133 -13.88 -5.76 3.20
CA HIS A 133 -14.05 -6.52 1.96
C HIS A 133 -15.00 -7.71 2.14
N GLY A 134 -15.96 -7.63 3.09
CA GLY A 134 -16.95 -8.65 3.37
C GLY A 134 -16.76 -9.41 4.69
N SER A 135 -15.64 -9.19 5.40
CA SER A 135 -15.32 -9.87 6.67
C SER A 135 -15.49 -8.99 7.91
N GLY A 136 -16.07 -7.80 7.75
CA GLY A 136 -16.13 -6.77 8.79
C GLY A 136 -15.06 -5.70 8.63
N ASP A 137 -15.07 -4.70 9.51
CA ASP A 137 -14.13 -3.59 9.48
C ASP A 137 -12.77 -4.05 10.03
N LEU A 138 -11.75 -4.01 9.18
CA LEU A 138 -10.36 -4.38 9.50
C LEU A 138 -9.51 -3.11 9.53
N GLY A 139 -8.79 -2.89 10.63
CA GLY A 139 -7.88 -1.75 10.77
C GLY A 139 -6.53 -2.02 10.11
N VAL A 140 -6.02 -1.05 9.35
CA VAL A 140 -4.62 -1.05 8.92
C VAL A 140 -3.74 -0.83 10.15
N SER A 141 -2.65 -1.59 10.28
CA SER A 141 -1.70 -1.37 11.39
C SER A 141 -1.05 0.00 11.28
N MET A 142 -1.31 0.87 12.26
CA MET A 142 -0.86 2.27 12.30
C MET A 142 -0.25 2.60 13.64
N THR A 143 0.69 3.53 13.65
CA THR A 143 1.33 4.02 14.88
C THR A 143 0.60 5.21 15.52
N GLY A 144 -0.51 5.70 14.91
CA GLY A 144 -1.22 6.91 15.37
C GLY A 144 -0.42 8.20 15.15
N SER A 145 0.52 8.19 14.20
CA SER A 145 1.40 9.30 13.83
C SER A 145 1.51 9.44 12.32
N ALA A 146 2.19 10.48 11.85
CA ALA A 146 2.53 10.64 10.44
C ALA A 146 3.38 9.47 9.93
N GLY A 147 3.18 9.07 8.67
CA GLY A 147 3.90 7.97 8.04
C GLY A 147 3.17 7.39 6.83
N LYS A 148 3.83 6.45 6.16
CA LYS A 148 3.23 5.63 5.11
C LYS A 148 2.77 4.31 5.70
N PHE A 149 1.57 3.88 5.34
CA PHE A 149 0.94 2.66 5.86
C PHE A 149 0.35 1.86 4.71
N SER A 150 0.31 0.54 4.88
CA SER A 150 -0.29 -0.34 3.89
C SER A 150 -0.88 -1.60 4.52
N ALA A 151 -1.75 -2.25 3.76
CA ALA A 151 -2.28 -3.57 4.05
C ALA A 151 -2.49 -4.34 2.76
N THR A 152 -2.20 -5.64 2.77
CA THR A 152 -2.53 -6.55 1.67
C THR A 152 -3.59 -7.52 2.15
N PHE A 153 -4.59 -7.78 1.32
CA PHE A 153 -5.69 -8.70 1.63
C PHE A 153 -6.18 -9.44 0.39
N VAL A 154 -6.76 -10.61 0.62
CA VAL A 154 -7.53 -11.33 -0.42
C VAL A 154 -9.01 -10.97 -0.25
N ALA A 155 -9.63 -10.50 -1.33
CA ALA A 155 -11.01 -10.04 -1.29
C ALA A 155 -11.98 -11.19 -0.97
N ALA A 156 -12.80 -11.05 0.05
CA ALA A 156 -13.87 -12.00 0.40
C ALA A 156 -15.19 -11.67 -0.31
N SER A 157 -15.31 -10.49 -0.92
CA SER A 157 -16.50 -10.05 -1.66
C SER A 157 -16.11 -9.27 -2.91
N ASN A 158 -17.10 -8.92 -3.74
CA ASN A 158 -16.88 -8.12 -4.95
C ASN A 158 -16.89 -6.60 -4.69
N SER A 159 -16.75 -6.19 -3.45
CA SER A 159 -16.61 -4.79 -3.06
C SER A 159 -15.71 -4.65 -1.85
N VAL A 160 -15.01 -3.54 -1.77
CA VAL A 160 -14.30 -3.10 -0.57
C VAL A 160 -14.73 -1.69 -0.22
N ARG A 161 -14.94 -1.45 1.05
CA ARG A 161 -15.08 -0.11 1.61
C ARG A 161 -13.80 0.28 2.30
N ILE A 162 -13.25 1.43 1.94
CA ILE A 162 -12.08 2.01 2.61
C ILE A 162 -12.51 3.30 3.31
N PHE A 163 -11.96 3.56 4.50
CA PHE A 163 -12.35 4.74 5.26
C PHE A 163 -11.36 5.12 6.37
N PRO A 164 -10.90 6.39 6.39
CA PRO A 164 -10.25 6.97 7.55
C PRO A 164 -11.25 7.30 8.65
N ARG A 165 -10.81 7.20 9.91
CA ARG A 165 -11.58 7.55 11.12
C ARG A 165 -10.74 8.33 12.10
N ILE A 166 -11.39 9.25 12.80
CA ILE A 166 -10.83 9.98 13.93
C ILE A 166 -11.83 9.92 15.12
N PHE A 167 -11.32 9.60 16.30
CA PHE A 167 -12.12 9.28 17.47
C PHE A 167 -12.00 10.31 18.60
N ALA A 168 -11.10 11.28 18.47
CA ALA A 168 -10.87 12.32 19.48
C ALA A 168 -10.53 13.64 18.83
N SER A 169 -10.61 14.72 19.60
CA SER A 169 -10.29 16.08 19.14
C SER A 169 -8.94 16.13 18.44
N GLY A 170 -8.93 16.76 17.27
CA GLY A 170 -7.77 16.90 16.41
C GLY A 170 -8.09 16.73 14.93
N ASN A 171 -7.06 16.57 14.13
CA ASN A 171 -7.15 16.31 12.69
C ASN A 171 -6.16 15.25 12.24
N MET A 172 -6.43 14.70 11.05
CA MET A 172 -5.54 13.82 10.31
C MET A 172 -5.48 14.31 8.86
N VAL A 173 -4.29 14.58 8.36
CA VAL A 173 -4.04 14.95 6.97
C VAL A 173 -3.59 13.71 6.21
N LEU A 174 -4.25 13.44 5.08
CA LEU A 174 -4.07 12.24 4.26
C LEU A 174 -3.69 12.61 2.84
N ASP A 175 -2.89 11.76 2.23
CA ASP A 175 -2.54 11.82 0.82
C ASP A 175 -2.20 10.43 0.27
N ASN A 176 -2.16 10.32 -1.06
CA ASN A 176 -1.73 9.12 -1.79
C ASN A 176 -2.46 7.84 -1.35
N ILE A 177 -3.79 7.94 -1.17
CA ILE A 177 -4.61 6.75 -0.91
C ILE A 177 -4.74 5.96 -2.21
N SER A 178 -4.29 4.72 -2.21
CA SER A 178 -4.22 3.84 -3.39
C SER A 178 -4.73 2.45 -3.04
N LEU A 179 -5.46 1.84 -3.96
CA LEU A 179 -5.87 0.44 -3.92
C LEU A 179 -5.66 -0.17 -5.30
N ARG A 180 -4.87 -1.23 -5.38
CA ARG A 180 -4.57 -1.93 -6.64
C ARG A 180 -4.63 -3.44 -6.46
N GLU A 181 -4.92 -4.16 -7.53
CA GLU A 181 -4.74 -5.62 -7.58
C GLU A 181 -3.23 -5.92 -7.48
N ALA A 182 -2.84 -6.82 -6.58
CA ALA A 182 -1.46 -7.21 -6.30
C ALA A 182 -1.02 -8.42 -7.14
#